data_bf4f823a80dc63cc3a89e4e832568340
#
_entry.id   bf4f823a80dc63cc3a89e4e832568340
#
_cell.length_a   1.000
_cell.length_b   1.000
_cell.length_c   1.000
_cell.angle_alpha   90.00
_cell.angle_beta   90.00
_cell.angle_gamma   90.00
#
_symmetry.space_group_name_H-M   'P 1'
#
loop_
_entity.id
_entity.type
_entity.pdbx_description
1 polymer ?
#
loop_
_entity_poly.entity_id
_entity_poly.type
_entity_poly.pdbx_seq_one_letter_code
_entity_poly.pdbx_strand_id
1 'polypeptide(L)'
;MDQAGSSVEPEARYFESDGASYPNNPNLPVLIYRGIFNSNKGSIADQFEESFRRNRWTGCWRWSVYDFHHHHSNAHEALGVSQGHARLQLGGPQGEAFDVSAGALIVLPAGTGHKKLHSSTDFLVVGAYPNGQGHYDTNRCGSLDYDQALANIAATPLPNTDPVYGSEGPLVRIWG
;
A
#
# COMPACT_ATOMS: atom_id res chain seq x y z
N MET A 1 -0.85 31.33 -9.28
CA MET A 1 -1.74 30.36 -9.94
C MET A 1 -1.02 29.01 -9.92
N ASP A 2 -1.29 28.22 -8.90
CA ASP A 2 -0.77 26.84 -8.83
C ASP A 2 -1.40 26.05 -9.97
N GLN A 3 -0.58 25.61 -10.90
CA GLN A 3 -1.00 24.57 -11.81
C GLN A 3 -1.21 23.31 -10.94
N ALA A 4 -2.45 22.96 -10.69
CA ALA A 4 -2.79 21.64 -10.22
C ALA A 4 -2.29 20.66 -11.28
N GLY A 5 -1.09 20.13 -11.06
CA GLY A 5 -0.55 19.06 -11.87
C GLY A 5 -1.57 17.93 -11.86
N SER A 6 -1.95 17.45 -13.04
CA SER A 6 -2.89 16.32 -13.15
C SER A 6 -2.39 15.16 -12.29
N SER A 7 -3.29 14.58 -11.48
CA SER A 7 -2.97 13.39 -10.70
C SER A 7 -2.55 12.24 -11.63
N VAL A 8 -1.56 11.46 -11.18
CA VAL A 8 -1.21 10.21 -11.86
C VAL A 8 -2.33 9.21 -11.59
N GLU A 9 -2.92 8.66 -12.64
CA GLU A 9 -3.92 7.61 -12.49
C GLU A 9 -3.23 6.29 -12.12
N PRO A 10 -3.67 5.64 -11.05
CA PRO A 10 -3.09 4.36 -10.65
C PRO A 10 -3.61 3.21 -11.51
N GLU A 11 -2.80 2.18 -11.62
CA GLU A 11 -3.24 0.86 -12.05
C GLU A 11 -4.00 0.20 -10.89
N ALA A 12 -5.23 -0.24 -11.12
CA ALA A 12 -6.07 -0.90 -10.13
C ALA A 12 -6.07 -2.42 -10.35
N ARG A 13 -5.84 -3.19 -9.27
CA ARG A 13 -5.82 -4.65 -9.31
C ARG A 13 -6.68 -5.23 -8.20
N TYR A 14 -7.64 -6.06 -8.56
CA TYR A 14 -8.46 -6.82 -7.64
C TYR A 14 -7.88 -8.21 -7.46
N PHE A 15 -7.88 -8.71 -6.22
CA PHE A 15 -7.42 -10.05 -5.91
C PHE A 15 -8.51 -10.80 -5.16
N GLU A 16 -8.83 -12.00 -5.65
CA GLU A 16 -9.78 -12.87 -4.99
C GLU A 16 -9.15 -13.55 -3.77
N SER A 17 -9.99 -13.91 -2.80
CA SER A 17 -9.58 -14.73 -1.67
C SER A 17 -9.16 -16.12 -2.11
N ASP A 18 -8.20 -16.72 -1.39
CA ASP A 18 -7.89 -18.14 -1.50
C ASP A 18 -8.88 -19.04 -0.72
N GLY A 19 -9.81 -18.42 0.00
CA GLY A 19 -10.82 -19.11 0.80
C GLY A 19 -10.32 -19.70 2.12
N ALA A 20 -9.06 -19.47 2.49
CA ALA A 20 -8.45 -20.11 3.65
C ALA A 20 -7.52 -19.19 4.45
N SER A 21 -6.49 -18.64 3.84
CA SER A 21 -5.38 -17.96 4.55
C SER A 21 -5.19 -16.51 4.14
N TYR A 22 -5.49 -16.18 2.88
CA TYR A 22 -5.33 -14.84 2.33
C TYR A 22 -6.65 -14.35 1.80
N PRO A 23 -7.42 -13.62 2.63
CA PRO A 23 -8.75 -13.14 2.25
C PRO A 23 -8.69 -12.12 1.12
N ASN A 24 -7.61 -11.37 1.01
CA ASN A 24 -7.53 -10.17 0.20
C ASN A 24 -8.69 -9.20 0.51
N ASN A 25 -8.85 -8.14 -0.23
CA ASN A 25 -9.99 -7.26 -0.01
C ASN A 25 -11.07 -7.57 -1.06
N PRO A 26 -12.31 -7.90 -0.64
CA PRO A 26 -13.37 -8.29 -1.57
C PRO A 26 -13.91 -7.13 -2.42
N ASN A 27 -13.71 -5.89 -1.98
CA ASN A 27 -14.36 -4.72 -2.57
C ASN A 27 -13.39 -3.69 -3.13
N LEU A 28 -12.16 -3.62 -2.59
CA LEU A 28 -11.21 -2.57 -2.90
C LEU A 28 -10.01 -3.10 -3.67
N PRO A 29 -9.62 -2.47 -4.79
CA PRO A 29 -8.41 -2.85 -5.52
C PRO A 29 -7.15 -2.34 -4.82
N VAL A 30 -6.04 -3.04 -5.03
CA VAL A 30 -4.70 -2.49 -4.87
C VAL A 30 -4.51 -1.39 -5.91
N LEU A 31 -3.89 -0.27 -5.50
CA LEU A 31 -3.58 0.84 -6.40
C LEU A 31 -2.06 0.95 -6.57
N ILE A 32 -1.60 0.95 -7.81
CA ILE A 32 -0.18 1.08 -8.13
C ILE A 32 0.02 2.37 -8.94
N TYR A 33 0.67 3.34 -8.33
CA TYR A 33 1.06 4.60 -8.95
C TYR A 33 2.52 4.49 -9.38
N ARG A 34 2.84 5.02 -10.54
CA ARG A 34 4.22 5.01 -11.05
C ARG A 34 4.73 6.43 -11.25
N GLY A 35 6.00 6.66 -10.87
CA GLY A 35 6.66 7.95 -11.13
C GLY A 35 6.08 9.14 -10.36
N ILE A 36 5.59 8.91 -9.13
CA ILE A 36 5.01 9.96 -8.28
C ILE A 36 6.07 11.00 -7.90
N PHE A 37 7.22 10.54 -7.44
CA PHE A 37 8.33 11.38 -7.02
C PHE A 37 9.62 10.99 -7.73
N ASN A 38 10.54 11.94 -7.81
CA ASN A 38 11.87 11.73 -8.36
C ASN A 38 12.92 12.49 -7.53
N SER A 39 14.20 12.19 -7.76
CA SER A 39 15.31 12.76 -6.99
C SER A 39 15.64 14.23 -7.34
N ASN A 40 15.02 14.80 -8.35
CA ASN A 40 15.29 16.20 -8.75
C ASN A 40 14.84 17.21 -7.69
N LYS A 41 13.93 16.82 -6.80
CA LYS A 41 13.41 17.64 -5.71
C LYS A 41 13.90 17.19 -4.32
N GLY A 42 15.01 16.47 -4.28
CA GLY A 42 15.59 15.95 -3.02
C GLY A 42 15.27 14.48 -2.77
N SER A 43 15.42 14.04 -1.53
CA SER A 43 15.17 12.66 -1.11
C SER A 43 13.73 12.23 -1.44
N ILE A 44 13.58 11.15 -2.19
CA ILE A 44 12.25 10.59 -2.49
C ILE A 44 11.58 10.11 -1.19
N ALA A 45 12.34 9.59 -0.24
CA ALA A 45 11.83 9.18 1.06
C ALA A 45 11.22 10.36 1.82
N ASP A 46 11.91 11.51 1.86
CA ASP A 46 11.39 12.72 2.50
C ASP A 46 10.13 13.23 1.80
N GLN A 47 10.10 13.18 0.47
CA GLN A 47 8.91 13.56 -0.31
C GLN A 47 7.70 12.69 0.03
N PHE A 48 7.88 11.36 0.17
CA PHE A 48 6.81 10.46 0.60
C PHE A 48 6.36 10.75 2.02
N GLU A 49 7.27 10.89 2.99
CA GLU A 49 6.91 11.17 4.38
C GLU A 49 6.15 12.48 4.54
N GLU A 50 6.60 13.53 3.87
CA GLU A 50 5.92 14.81 3.88
C GLU A 50 4.52 14.72 3.29
N SER A 51 4.39 14.04 2.14
CA SER A 51 3.10 13.84 1.49
C SER A 51 2.14 13.02 2.36
N PHE A 52 2.59 11.91 2.92
CA PHE A 52 1.79 11.07 3.80
C PHE A 52 1.30 11.86 5.02
N ARG A 53 2.19 12.57 5.69
CA ARG A 53 1.84 13.39 6.86
C ARG A 53 0.82 14.47 6.52
N ARG A 54 1.02 15.20 5.41
CA ARG A 54 0.10 16.24 4.94
C ARG A 54 -1.29 15.70 4.66
N ASN A 55 -1.38 14.47 4.14
CA ASN A 55 -2.63 13.81 3.77
C ASN A 55 -3.17 12.88 4.87
N ARG A 56 -2.68 13.00 6.11
CA ARG A 56 -3.13 12.24 7.29
C ARG A 56 -2.93 10.73 7.18
N TRP A 57 -1.89 10.32 6.46
CA TRP A 57 -1.34 8.98 6.52
C TRP A 57 -0.18 9.01 7.51
N THR A 58 -0.27 8.20 8.57
CA THR A 58 0.55 8.31 9.78
C THR A 58 1.34 7.04 10.05
N GLY A 59 2.13 7.05 11.14
CA GLY A 59 2.94 5.89 11.52
C GLY A 59 4.07 5.59 10.54
N CYS A 60 4.61 6.61 9.88
CA CYS A 60 5.67 6.44 8.88
C CYS A 60 6.88 5.68 9.40
N TRP A 61 7.36 4.76 8.59
CA TRP A 61 8.59 4.04 8.80
C TRP A 61 9.37 3.95 7.48
N ARG A 62 10.68 3.68 7.59
CA ARG A 62 11.58 3.40 6.45
C ARG A 62 12.18 2.03 6.62
N TRP A 63 11.89 1.13 5.72
CA TRP A 63 12.43 -0.22 5.73
C TRP A 63 12.21 -0.91 4.38
N SER A 64 11.81 -2.17 4.40
CA SER A 64 11.59 -3.02 3.25
C SER A 64 10.21 -3.68 3.33
N VAL A 65 9.97 -4.65 2.49
CA VAL A 65 8.81 -5.54 2.54
C VAL A 65 9.30 -6.93 2.97
N TYR A 66 8.56 -7.60 3.83
CA TYR A 66 8.88 -8.97 4.24
C TYR A 66 8.98 -9.92 3.04
N ASP A 67 9.87 -10.92 3.14
CA ASP A 67 10.08 -11.95 2.13
C ASP A 67 9.16 -13.18 2.29
N PHE A 68 8.11 -13.04 3.08
CA PHE A 68 7.06 -14.03 3.28
C PHE A 68 5.68 -13.39 3.03
N HIS A 69 4.72 -14.20 2.58
CA HIS A 69 3.35 -13.74 2.43
C HIS A 69 2.75 -13.34 3.78
N HIS A 70 2.20 -12.14 3.85
CA HIS A 70 1.52 -11.61 5.03
C HIS A 70 0.43 -10.63 4.62
N HIS A 71 -0.49 -10.33 5.55
CA HIS A 71 -1.50 -9.29 5.35
C HIS A 71 -1.80 -8.58 6.67
N HIS A 72 -2.33 -7.37 6.56
CA HIS A 72 -2.90 -6.62 7.68
C HIS A 72 -4.41 -6.67 7.56
N SER A 73 -5.09 -7.22 8.57
CA SER A 73 -6.56 -7.39 8.49
C SER A 73 -7.32 -6.13 8.91
N ASN A 74 -6.68 -5.23 9.65
CA ASN A 74 -7.29 -4.09 10.31
C ASN A 74 -6.71 -2.73 9.90
N ALA A 75 -5.94 -2.69 8.82
CA ALA A 75 -5.37 -1.45 8.30
C ALA A 75 -5.14 -1.50 6.79
N HIS A 76 -5.36 -0.38 6.12
CA HIS A 76 -4.83 -0.12 4.80
C HIS A 76 -3.37 0.34 4.92
N GLU A 77 -2.58 0.17 3.90
CA GLU A 77 -1.16 0.50 3.93
C GLU A 77 -0.71 1.18 2.64
N ALA A 78 0.10 2.22 2.78
CA ALA A 78 0.80 2.85 1.66
C ALA A 78 2.28 2.48 1.71
N LEU A 79 2.84 2.09 0.58
CA LEU A 79 4.23 1.70 0.41
C LEU A 79 4.87 2.56 -0.69
N GLY A 80 5.60 3.59 -0.31
CA GLY A 80 6.33 4.46 -1.22
C GLY A 80 7.75 3.93 -1.47
N VAL A 81 8.05 3.50 -2.67
CA VAL A 81 9.40 3.05 -3.03
C VAL A 81 10.31 4.25 -3.19
N SER A 82 11.30 4.42 -2.32
CA SER A 82 12.17 5.58 -2.29
C SER A 82 13.55 5.35 -2.89
N GLN A 83 14.04 4.10 -2.90
CA GLN A 83 15.32 3.73 -3.51
C GLN A 83 15.23 2.32 -4.10
N GLY A 84 16.02 2.09 -5.15
CA GLY A 84 16.18 0.79 -5.75
C GLY A 84 14.94 0.29 -6.48
N HIS A 85 14.87 -1.03 -6.59
CA HIS A 85 13.77 -1.72 -7.25
C HIS A 85 13.51 -3.07 -6.59
N ALA A 86 12.31 -3.60 -6.78
CA ALA A 86 11.91 -4.91 -6.29
C ALA A 86 10.86 -5.55 -7.20
N ARG A 87 10.73 -6.86 -7.04
CA ARG A 87 9.59 -7.63 -7.54
C ARG A 87 8.76 -8.06 -6.33
N LEU A 88 7.53 -7.59 -6.29
CA LEU A 88 6.57 -7.86 -5.22
C LEU A 88 5.47 -8.78 -5.74
N GLN A 89 5.08 -9.76 -4.93
CA GLN A 89 3.87 -10.53 -5.19
C GLN A 89 2.74 -9.99 -4.31
N LEU A 90 1.65 -9.60 -4.96
CA LEU A 90 0.45 -9.06 -4.35
C LEU A 90 -0.71 -10.03 -4.56
N GLY A 91 -1.60 -10.11 -3.58
CA GLY A 91 -2.76 -11.00 -3.65
C GLY A 91 -2.52 -12.40 -3.06
N GLY A 92 -1.44 -12.59 -2.33
CA GLY A 92 -1.08 -13.89 -1.74
C GLY A 92 -0.42 -14.86 -2.73
N PRO A 93 -0.29 -16.15 -2.39
CA PRO A 93 0.39 -17.15 -3.23
C PRO A 93 -0.19 -17.31 -4.63
N GLN A 94 -1.49 -17.04 -4.79
CA GLN A 94 -2.20 -17.12 -6.08
C GLN A 94 -2.34 -15.77 -6.77
N GLY A 95 -1.68 -14.74 -6.24
CA GLY A 95 -1.74 -13.38 -6.77
C GLY A 95 -0.82 -13.17 -7.99
N GLU A 96 -0.45 -11.92 -8.19
CA GLU A 96 0.33 -11.48 -9.34
C GLU A 96 1.62 -10.78 -8.88
N ALA A 97 2.69 -10.93 -9.63
CA ALA A 97 3.98 -10.29 -9.37
C ALA A 97 4.13 -8.98 -10.17
N PHE A 98 4.59 -7.94 -9.49
CA PHE A 98 4.79 -6.59 -10.05
C PHE A 98 6.23 -6.14 -9.85
N ASP A 99 6.80 -5.54 -10.88
CA ASP A 99 8.07 -4.82 -10.77
C ASP A 99 7.80 -3.38 -10.33
N VAL A 100 8.51 -2.94 -9.31
CA VAL A 100 8.40 -1.58 -8.76
C VAL A 100 9.79 -0.97 -8.61
N SER A 101 9.87 0.35 -8.74
CA SER A 101 11.13 1.09 -8.63
C SER A 101 10.91 2.43 -7.92
N ALA A 102 12.01 3.09 -7.57
CA ALA A 102 11.97 4.39 -6.90
C ALA A 102 10.99 5.37 -7.57
N GLY A 103 10.15 6.01 -6.78
CA GLY A 103 9.07 6.89 -7.21
C GLY A 103 7.70 6.21 -7.34
N ALA A 104 7.63 4.89 -7.25
CA ALA A 104 6.35 4.16 -7.24
C ALA A 104 5.68 4.20 -5.86
N LEU A 105 4.36 4.17 -5.86
CA LEU A 105 3.54 4.04 -4.65
C LEU A 105 2.56 2.90 -4.84
N ILE A 106 2.52 1.98 -3.88
CA ILE A 106 1.54 0.90 -3.83
C ILE A 106 0.62 1.17 -2.63
N VAL A 107 -0.68 1.17 -2.85
CA VAL A 107 -1.66 1.26 -1.75
C VAL A 107 -2.42 -0.04 -1.66
N LEU A 108 -2.27 -0.69 -0.51
CA LEU A 108 -2.84 -2.00 -0.22
C LEU A 108 -4.10 -1.83 0.65
N PRO A 109 -5.27 -2.23 0.18
CA PRO A 109 -6.43 -2.30 1.06
C PRO A 109 -6.25 -3.39 2.10
N ALA A 110 -6.89 -3.22 3.26
CA ALA A 110 -6.87 -4.21 4.34
C ALA A 110 -7.18 -5.61 3.80
N GLY A 111 -6.43 -6.60 4.25
CA GLY A 111 -6.56 -8.00 3.84
C GLY A 111 -5.65 -8.43 2.71
N THR A 112 -5.06 -7.51 1.96
CA THR A 112 -4.24 -7.85 0.78
C THR A 112 -2.95 -8.56 1.17
N GLY A 113 -2.79 -9.79 0.72
CA GLY A 113 -1.55 -10.54 0.86
C GLY A 113 -0.42 -9.91 0.04
N HIS A 114 0.77 -9.79 0.62
CA HIS A 114 1.92 -9.26 -0.09
C HIS A 114 3.24 -9.83 0.42
N LYS A 115 4.23 -9.86 -0.47
CA LYS A 115 5.54 -10.45 -0.26
C LYS A 115 6.56 -9.84 -1.21
N LYS A 116 7.79 -9.66 -0.75
CA LYS A 116 8.93 -9.34 -1.62
C LYS A 116 9.53 -10.65 -2.15
N LEU A 117 9.60 -10.79 -3.47
CA LEU A 117 10.25 -11.93 -4.13
C LEU A 117 11.76 -11.73 -4.21
N HIS A 118 12.20 -10.56 -4.67
CA HIS A 118 13.59 -10.13 -4.68
C HIS A 118 13.67 -8.60 -4.78
N SER A 119 14.84 -8.03 -4.50
CA SER A 119 15.08 -6.60 -4.62
C SER A 119 16.56 -6.31 -4.85
N SER A 120 16.84 -5.08 -5.31
CA SER A 120 18.19 -4.52 -5.23
C SER A 120 18.62 -4.34 -3.78
N THR A 121 19.93 -4.23 -3.55
CA THR A 121 20.49 -4.11 -2.18
C THR A 121 20.13 -2.80 -1.50
N ASP A 122 19.86 -1.75 -2.28
CA ASP A 122 19.47 -0.42 -1.81
C ASP A 122 17.95 -0.20 -1.71
N PHE A 123 17.14 -1.25 -1.93
CA PHE A 123 15.69 -1.15 -1.89
C PHE A 123 15.20 -0.60 -0.56
N LEU A 124 14.53 0.53 -0.62
CA LEU A 124 14.00 1.24 0.54
C LEU A 124 12.56 1.68 0.30
N VAL A 125 11.71 1.40 1.26
CA VAL A 125 10.28 1.73 1.25
C VAL A 125 9.95 2.66 2.41
N VAL A 126 9.10 3.63 2.16
CA VAL A 126 8.42 4.43 3.19
C VAL A 126 7.00 3.90 3.33
N GLY A 127 6.68 3.37 4.49
CA GLY A 127 5.33 2.88 4.81
C GLY A 127 4.53 3.90 5.61
N ALA A 128 3.21 3.87 5.44
CA ALA A 128 2.27 4.65 6.25
C ALA A 128 0.87 4.04 6.24
N TYR A 129 0.06 4.45 7.20
CA TYR A 129 -1.31 3.97 7.40
C TYR A 129 -2.28 5.15 7.50
N PRO A 130 -3.54 4.99 7.09
CA PRO A 130 -4.54 6.02 7.35
C PRO A 130 -4.59 6.39 8.84
N ASN A 131 -4.92 7.63 9.15
CA ASN A 131 -5.02 8.09 10.52
C ASN A 131 -5.93 7.19 11.37
N GLY A 132 -5.43 6.75 12.53
CA GLY A 132 -6.12 5.83 13.42
C GLY A 132 -5.86 4.34 13.12
N GLN A 133 -5.14 3.99 12.08
CA GLN A 133 -4.85 2.60 11.69
C GLN A 133 -3.40 2.17 11.99
N GLY A 134 -2.69 2.91 12.83
CA GLY A 134 -1.30 2.61 13.18
C GLY A 134 -1.09 1.39 14.08
N HIS A 135 -2.16 0.81 14.66
CA HIS A 135 -2.13 -0.43 15.45
C HIS A 135 -2.49 -1.64 14.60
N TYR A 136 -1.82 -1.77 13.47
CA TYR A 136 -2.06 -2.85 12.52
C TYR A 136 -1.54 -4.20 13.03
N ASP A 137 -2.29 -5.26 12.69
CA ASP A 137 -1.83 -6.64 12.86
C ASP A 137 -0.93 -7.06 11.68
N THR A 138 -0.18 -8.13 11.86
CA THR A 138 0.60 -8.76 10.79
C THR A 138 0.34 -10.26 10.82
N ASN A 139 -0.33 -10.75 9.80
CA ASN A 139 -0.83 -12.11 9.74
C ASN A 139 -0.13 -12.91 8.65
N ARG A 140 0.34 -14.09 9.00
CA ARG A 140 0.86 -15.11 8.08
C ARG A 140 -0.20 -16.19 7.90
N CYS A 141 0.05 -17.14 6.99
CA CYS A 141 -0.81 -18.31 6.83
C CYS A 141 -1.12 -18.98 8.17
N GLY A 142 -2.39 -19.10 8.50
CA GLY A 142 -2.87 -19.76 9.73
C GLY A 142 -2.69 -18.97 11.03
N SER A 143 -2.18 -17.72 11.00
CA SER A 143 -1.97 -16.93 12.21
C SER A 143 -3.24 -16.23 12.71
N LEU A 144 -4.23 -16.05 11.86
CA LEU A 144 -5.53 -15.47 12.18
C LEU A 144 -6.64 -16.32 11.59
N ASP A 145 -7.70 -16.50 12.34
CA ASP A 145 -8.92 -17.15 11.85
C ASP A 145 -9.48 -16.39 10.64
N TYR A 146 -9.87 -17.12 9.60
CA TYR A 146 -10.30 -16.54 8.34
C TYR A 146 -11.55 -15.66 8.48
N ASP A 147 -12.55 -16.11 9.24
CA ASP A 147 -13.78 -15.35 9.46
C ASP A 147 -13.50 -14.09 10.29
N GLN A 148 -12.59 -14.18 11.26
CA GLN A 148 -12.13 -13.01 12.01
C GLN A 148 -11.39 -12.01 11.11
N ALA A 149 -10.57 -12.48 10.19
CA ALA A 149 -9.92 -11.62 9.20
C ALA A 149 -10.94 -10.89 8.33
N LEU A 150 -11.95 -11.58 7.82
CA LEU A 150 -13.04 -10.97 7.04
C LEU A 150 -13.80 -9.91 7.84
N ALA A 151 -14.08 -10.17 9.11
CA ALA A 151 -14.76 -9.22 9.99
C ALA A 151 -13.92 -7.97 10.23
N ASN A 152 -12.61 -8.12 10.48
CA ASN A 152 -11.67 -6.99 10.63
C ASN A 152 -11.58 -6.15 9.36
N ILE A 153 -11.45 -6.79 8.21
CA ILE A 153 -11.39 -6.11 6.90
C ILE A 153 -12.65 -5.28 6.68
N ALA A 154 -13.82 -5.87 6.93
CA ALA A 154 -15.10 -5.18 6.75
C ALA A 154 -15.26 -3.99 7.72
N ALA A 155 -14.66 -4.05 8.89
CA ALA A 155 -14.71 -2.99 9.90
C ALA A 155 -13.63 -1.90 9.70
N THR A 156 -12.66 -2.10 8.81
CA THR A 156 -11.57 -1.14 8.58
C THR A 156 -12.10 0.08 7.85
N PRO A 157 -11.99 1.30 8.45
CA PRO A 157 -12.53 2.51 7.85
C PRO A 157 -11.80 2.90 6.56
N LEU A 158 -12.55 3.41 5.59
CA LEU A 158 -11.97 4.01 4.40
C LEU A 158 -11.24 5.32 4.75
N PRO A 159 -10.07 5.58 4.15
CA PRO A 159 -9.41 6.87 4.30
C PRO A 159 -10.17 7.96 3.54
N ASN A 160 -10.15 9.18 4.10
CA ASN A 160 -10.75 10.36 3.47
C ASN A 160 -9.82 11.02 2.44
N THR A 161 -8.60 10.54 2.34
CA THR A 161 -7.55 11.14 1.50
C THR A 161 -6.75 10.07 0.79
N ASP A 162 -6.37 10.39 -0.43
CA ASP A 162 -5.29 9.74 -1.13
C ASP A 162 -3.96 10.11 -0.44
N PRO A 163 -3.00 9.19 -0.29
CA PRO A 163 -1.74 9.49 0.41
C PRO A 163 -0.88 10.56 -0.25
N VAL A 164 -1.09 10.83 -1.53
CA VAL A 164 -0.32 11.84 -2.29
C VAL A 164 -1.18 13.03 -2.70
N TYR A 165 -2.37 12.78 -3.20
CA TYR A 165 -3.21 13.80 -3.82
C TYR A 165 -4.33 14.36 -2.91
N GLY A 166 -4.44 13.88 -1.68
CA GLY A 166 -5.40 14.40 -0.71
C GLY A 166 -6.86 14.01 -1.03
N SER A 167 -7.79 14.86 -0.64
CA SER A 167 -9.24 14.57 -0.74
C SER A 167 -9.78 14.43 -2.17
N GLU A 168 -9.06 14.96 -3.15
CA GLU A 168 -9.45 14.91 -4.57
C GLU A 168 -8.66 13.83 -5.34
N GLY A 169 -7.85 13.03 -4.64
CA GLY A 169 -6.99 12.04 -5.26
C GLY A 169 -7.72 10.81 -5.79
N PRO A 170 -7.08 10.08 -6.70
CA PRO A 170 -7.66 8.90 -7.35
C PRO A 170 -8.16 7.84 -6.36
N LEU A 171 -7.45 7.61 -5.26
CA LEU A 171 -7.86 6.65 -4.24
C LEU A 171 -9.28 6.93 -3.72
N VAL A 172 -9.57 8.19 -3.38
CA VAL A 172 -10.88 8.57 -2.82
C VAL A 172 -12.00 8.28 -3.81
N ARG A 173 -11.77 8.54 -5.10
CA ARG A 173 -12.74 8.26 -6.15
C ARG A 173 -12.90 6.76 -6.42
N ILE A 174 -11.81 5.97 -6.35
CA ILE A 174 -11.83 4.54 -6.70
C ILE A 174 -12.37 3.71 -5.53
N TRP A 175 -12.02 4.05 -4.30
CA TRP A 175 -12.43 3.31 -3.10
C TRP A 175 -13.74 3.81 -2.49
N GLY A 176 -14.13 5.04 -2.79
CA GLY A 176 -15.34 5.71 -2.25
C GLY A 176 -16.54 5.63 -3.20
#